data_7206bc2a13a0ccb3be7281b9f7a9ed75
#
_entry.id   7206bc2a13a0ccb3be7281b9f7a9ed75
#
_cell.length_a   1.000
_cell.length_b   1.000
_cell.length_c   1.000
_cell.angle_alpha   90.00
_cell.angle_beta   90.00
_cell.angle_gamma   90.00
#
_symmetry.space_group_name_H-M   'P 1'
#
loop_
_entity.id
_entity.type
_entity.pdbx_description
1 polymer ?
#
loop_
_entity_poly.entity_id
_entity_poly.type
_entity_poly.pdbx_seq_one_letter_code
_entity_poly.pdbx_strand_id
1 'polypeptide(L)'
;TACAITRSVRDAITAHEILAARRITRSCAPLAAWRLAIPSTLMLSDLAPAIATGFTRSIALLRQAGAHIEEIALPELDALPAIHRRGTLAAAESFAWHEPLLAQHGHNYDPRVRQRIEAGRHMSAADYLRLHQARNDWIAQVNARIARFDALLSPTTPITAPLLAAVAPASALDPAQDAARDAAFVTANALLLRNTGVVNMLDGCALSIPCHLPGELPMGLMLWHGADRDDALLNLGLLAESSLLTEALRQGAQRAQPLHC
;
A
#
# COMPACT_ATOMS: atom_id res chain seq x y z
N THR A 1 11.71 -6.76 -2.53
CA THR A 1 10.96 -6.25 -1.36
C THR A 1 10.74 -7.38 -0.38
N ALA A 2 11.00 -7.16 0.90
CA ALA A 2 10.67 -8.07 1.99
C ALA A 2 9.63 -7.41 2.91
N CYS A 3 8.72 -8.19 3.48
CA CYS A 3 7.75 -7.70 4.45
C CYS A 3 7.47 -8.74 5.53
N ALA A 4 6.98 -8.29 6.67
CA ALA A 4 6.44 -9.13 7.73
C ALA A 4 4.97 -8.77 7.98
N ILE A 5 4.12 -9.78 8.14
CA ILE A 5 2.74 -9.62 8.57
C ILE A 5 2.68 -10.04 10.03
N THR A 6 2.34 -9.09 10.91
CA THR A 6 2.38 -9.27 12.36
C THR A 6 1.08 -8.77 13.00
N ARG A 7 0.89 -9.09 14.28
CA ARG A 7 -0.30 -8.65 15.03
C ARG A 7 -0.15 -7.27 15.68
N SER A 8 1.10 -6.80 15.81
CA SER A 8 1.40 -5.51 16.41
C SER A 8 2.60 -4.87 15.73
N VAL A 9 2.73 -3.55 15.86
CA VAL A 9 3.93 -2.83 15.42
C VAL A 9 5.16 -3.27 16.21
N ARG A 10 5.00 -3.69 17.47
CA ARG A 10 6.09 -4.24 18.28
C ARG A 10 6.67 -5.51 17.65
N ASP A 11 5.80 -6.42 17.18
CA ASP A 11 6.23 -7.65 16.51
C ASP A 11 6.85 -7.33 15.15
N ALA A 12 6.31 -6.32 14.42
CA ALA A 12 6.90 -5.84 13.17
C ALA A 12 8.33 -5.32 13.38
N ILE A 13 8.58 -4.60 14.47
CA ILE A 13 9.94 -4.15 14.86
C ILE A 13 10.86 -5.35 15.08
N THR A 14 10.41 -6.36 15.83
CA THR A 14 11.21 -7.56 16.08
C THR A 14 11.54 -8.28 14.77
N ALA A 15 10.56 -8.45 13.89
CA ALA A 15 10.77 -9.06 12.59
C ALA A 15 11.75 -8.24 11.72
N HIS A 16 11.58 -6.91 11.70
CA HIS A 16 12.48 -6.00 10.97
C HIS A 16 13.93 -6.10 11.49
N GLU A 17 14.12 -6.07 12.80
CA GLU A 17 15.45 -6.17 13.40
C GLU A 17 16.17 -7.48 13.05
N ILE A 18 15.42 -8.57 12.95
CA ILE A 18 15.96 -9.88 12.53
C ILE A 18 16.31 -9.85 11.04
N LEU A 19 15.41 -9.38 10.18
CA LEU A 19 15.60 -9.37 8.72
C LEU A 19 16.71 -8.39 8.30
N ALA A 20 16.78 -7.23 8.96
CA ALA A 20 17.80 -6.21 8.69
C ALA A 20 19.13 -6.47 9.40
N ALA A 21 19.21 -7.49 10.28
CA ALA A 21 20.35 -7.81 11.12
C ALA A 21 20.87 -6.60 11.92
N ARG A 22 19.98 -5.67 12.31
CA ARG A 22 20.30 -4.49 13.11
C ARG A 22 19.15 -4.11 14.04
N ARG A 23 19.47 -3.44 15.15
CA ARG A 23 18.45 -2.84 16.00
C ARG A 23 17.97 -1.51 15.39
N ILE A 24 16.68 -1.21 15.58
CA ILE A 24 16.18 0.12 15.25
C ILE A 24 16.62 1.14 16.31
N THR A 25 16.83 2.37 15.88
CA THR A 25 17.01 3.50 16.80
C THR A 25 15.65 3.84 17.40
N ARG A 26 15.51 3.64 18.72
CA ARG A 26 14.27 3.93 19.44
C ARG A 26 14.12 5.43 19.68
N SER A 27 12.90 5.93 19.55
CA SER A 27 12.55 7.31 19.85
C SER A 27 11.48 7.35 20.96
N CYS A 28 11.66 8.24 21.91
CA CYS A 28 10.65 8.58 22.93
C CYS A 28 9.92 9.89 22.59
N ALA A 29 10.13 10.45 21.41
CA ALA A 29 9.51 11.69 20.98
C ALA A 29 7.97 11.52 20.93
N PRO A 30 7.19 12.45 21.50
CA PRO A 30 5.74 12.42 21.40
C PRO A 30 5.29 12.63 19.95
N LEU A 31 4.04 12.26 19.64
CA LEU A 31 3.49 12.37 18.28
C LEU A 31 3.55 13.81 17.72
N ALA A 32 3.44 14.81 18.58
CA ALA A 32 3.56 16.22 18.22
C ALA A 32 4.96 16.65 17.73
N ALA A 33 5.99 15.87 17.98
CA ALA A 33 7.35 16.17 17.52
C ALA A 33 7.59 15.75 16.07
N TRP A 34 6.66 15.00 15.47
CA TRP A 34 6.80 14.45 14.11
C TRP A 34 6.02 15.27 13.10
N ARG A 35 6.65 15.51 11.96
CA ARG A 35 6.03 16.24 10.83
C ARG A 35 5.45 15.23 9.85
N LEU A 36 4.13 15.20 9.77
CA LEU A 36 3.41 14.26 8.94
C LEU A 36 2.75 14.98 7.77
N ALA A 37 2.60 14.31 6.63
CA ALA A 37 1.87 14.85 5.50
C ALA A 37 0.91 13.84 4.88
N ILE A 38 -0.14 14.34 4.27
CA ILE A 38 -1.09 13.58 3.46
C ILE A 38 -0.93 14.06 2.01
N PRO A 39 -0.42 13.23 1.10
CA PRO A 39 -0.41 13.56 -0.32
C PRO A 39 -1.82 13.42 -0.89
N SER A 40 -2.38 14.53 -1.39
CA SER A 40 -3.70 14.53 -2.02
C SER A 40 -3.71 13.95 -3.43
N THR A 41 -2.57 14.04 -4.14
CA THR A 41 -2.41 13.54 -5.49
C THR A 41 -2.39 12.00 -5.50
N LEU A 42 -3.16 11.37 -6.35
CA LEU A 42 -3.27 9.93 -6.58
C LEU A 42 -3.68 9.10 -5.35
N MET A 43 -3.01 9.27 -4.21
CA MET A 43 -3.16 8.42 -3.03
C MET A 43 -4.57 8.47 -2.42
N LEU A 44 -5.28 9.56 -2.62
CA LEU A 44 -6.66 9.79 -2.14
C LEU A 44 -7.71 9.75 -3.27
N SER A 45 -7.32 9.48 -4.51
CA SER A 45 -8.26 9.41 -5.62
C SER A 45 -9.12 8.14 -5.54
N ASP A 46 -10.37 8.23 -5.99
CA ASP A 46 -11.29 7.10 -6.14
C ASP A 46 -11.41 6.20 -4.89
N LEU A 47 -11.42 6.80 -3.71
CA LEU A 47 -11.61 6.07 -2.46
C LEU A 47 -13.04 5.55 -2.35
N ALA A 48 -13.19 4.26 -2.03
CA ALA A 48 -14.47 3.74 -1.60
C ALA A 48 -14.95 4.49 -0.33
N PRO A 49 -16.27 4.75 -0.19
CA PRO A 49 -16.80 5.55 0.94
C PRO A 49 -16.36 5.04 2.31
N ALA A 50 -16.30 3.72 2.51
CA ALA A 50 -15.83 3.13 3.76
C ALA A 50 -14.36 3.46 4.04
N ILE A 51 -13.49 3.41 3.01
CA ILE A 51 -12.08 3.75 3.13
C ILE A 51 -11.91 5.24 3.43
N ALA A 52 -12.62 6.12 2.72
CA ALA A 52 -12.57 7.56 2.96
C ALA A 52 -12.99 7.91 4.40
N THR A 53 -14.07 7.30 4.89
CA THR A 53 -14.56 7.48 6.27
C THR A 53 -13.54 6.99 7.29
N GLY A 54 -13.01 5.77 7.12
CA GLY A 54 -12.02 5.18 8.03
C GLY A 54 -10.71 5.97 8.05
N PHE A 55 -10.25 6.43 6.89
CA PHE A 55 -9.06 7.28 6.79
C PHE A 55 -9.27 8.63 7.47
N THR A 56 -10.37 9.34 7.20
CA THR A 56 -10.69 10.63 7.84
C THR A 56 -10.76 10.50 9.35
N ARG A 57 -11.40 9.44 9.86
CA ARG A 57 -11.45 9.12 11.29
C ARG A 57 -10.05 8.91 11.86
N SER A 58 -9.20 8.15 11.19
CA SER A 58 -7.83 7.87 11.62
C SER A 58 -7.00 9.15 11.72
N ILE A 59 -7.11 10.03 10.74
CA ILE A 59 -6.43 11.33 10.75
C ILE A 59 -6.93 12.22 11.89
N ALA A 60 -8.23 12.23 12.16
CA ALA A 60 -8.80 12.97 13.28
C ALA A 60 -8.26 12.46 14.63
N LEU A 61 -8.16 11.15 14.82
CA LEU A 61 -7.60 10.55 16.04
C LEU A 61 -6.12 10.89 16.23
N LEU A 62 -5.32 10.85 15.17
CA LEU A 62 -3.92 11.24 15.25
C LEU A 62 -3.77 12.75 15.58
N ARG A 63 -4.60 13.62 14.98
CA ARG A 63 -4.62 15.06 15.32
C ARG A 63 -5.02 15.30 16.78
N GLN A 64 -6.03 14.58 17.29
CA GLN A 64 -6.42 14.63 18.71
C GLN A 64 -5.31 14.15 19.65
N ALA A 65 -4.50 13.19 19.21
CA ALA A 65 -3.32 12.73 19.94
C ALA A 65 -2.10 13.67 19.80
N GLY A 66 -2.27 14.81 19.12
CA GLY A 66 -1.27 15.88 19.00
C GLY A 66 -0.47 15.87 17.71
N ALA A 67 -0.80 15.02 16.72
CA ALA A 67 -0.07 14.98 15.46
C ALA A 67 -0.25 16.30 14.65
N HIS A 68 0.85 16.82 14.13
CA HIS A 68 0.84 17.87 13.12
C HIS A 68 0.83 17.26 11.72
N ILE A 69 -0.30 17.38 11.02
CA ILE A 69 -0.53 16.73 9.72
C ILE A 69 -0.88 17.81 8.69
N GLU A 70 -0.02 17.97 7.70
CA GLU A 70 -0.18 18.89 6.56
C GLU A 70 -0.72 18.14 5.34
N GLU A 71 -1.60 18.76 4.57
CA GLU A 71 -1.99 18.25 3.26
C GLU A 71 -1.09 18.85 2.19
N ILE A 72 -0.55 18.02 1.32
CA ILE A 72 0.38 18.44 0.26
C ILE A 72 -0.05 17.90 -1.10
N ALA A 73 0.21 18.69 -2.14
CA ALA A 73 0.20 18.17 -3.50
C ALA A 73 1.53 17.47 -3.78
N LEU A 74 1.47 16.29 -4.42
CA LEU A 74 2.62 15.52 -4.85
C LEU A 74 2.48 15.20 -6.35
N PRO A 75 2.57 16.23 -7.22
CA PRO A 75 2.29 16.07 -8.66
C PRO A 75 3.28 15.14 -9.36
N GLU A 76 4.42 14.84 -8.76
CA GLU A 76 5.37 13.84 -9.23
C GLU A 76 4.72 12.47 -9.42
N LEU A 77 3.65 12.14 -8.67
CA LEU A 77 2.91 10.89 -8.82
C LEU A 77 2.16 10.78 -10.15
N ASP A 78 1.80 11.90 -10.76
CA ASP A 78 1.11 11.94 -12.06
C ASP A 78 2.03 11.51 -13.22
N ALA A 79 3.33 11.44 -13.00
CA ALA A 79 4.29 10.96 -13.99
C ALA A 79 4.31 9.42 -14.13
N LEU A 80 3.82 8.67 -13.15
CA LEU A 80 3.91 7.21 -13.11
C LEU A 80 3.32 6.51 -14.36
N PRO A 81 2.16 6.89 -14.91
CA PRO A 81 1.64 6.29 -16.14
C PRO A 81 2.59 6.50 -17.35
N ALA A 82 3.23 7.66 -17.45
CA ALA A 82 4.18 7.93 -18.52
C ALA A 82 5.47 7.11 -18.36
N ILE A 83 5.97 6.96 -17.14
CA ILE A 83 7.13 6.13 -16.82
C ILE A 83 6.86 4.67 -17.19
N HIS A 84 5.66 4.15 -16.89
CA HIS A 84 5.27 2.77 -17.15
C HIS A 84 4.78 2.49 -18.58
N ARG A 85 4.74 3.49 -19.46
CA ARG A 85 4.13 3.36 -20.80
C ARG A 85 4.69 2.22 -21.64
N ARG A 86 5.96 1.85 -21.45
CA ARG A 86 6.64 0.78 -22.20
C ARG A 86 6.75 -0.53 -21.42
N GLY A 87 6.17 -0.59 -20.23
CA GLY A 87 6.22 -1.74 -19.34
C GLY A 87 6.62 -1.36 -17.91
N THR A 88 6.63 -2.34 -17.03
CA THR A 88 6.99 -2.18 -15.62
C THR A 88 8.17 -3.07 -15.26
N LEU A 89 8.93 -2.72 -14.24
CA LEU A 89 9.99 -3.58 -13.68
C LEU A 89 9.44 -4.95 -13.31
N ALA A 90 8.27 -4.97 -12.64
CA ALA A 90 7.62 -6.21 -12.23
C ALA A 90 7.30 -7.13 -13.42
N ALA A 91 6.86 -6.59 -14.56
CA ALA A 91 6.59 -7.39 -15.76
C ALA A 91 7.88 -7.97 -16.35
N ALA A 92 8.92 -7.13 -16.52
CA ALA A 92 10.19 -7.57 -17.11
C ALA A 92 10.89 -8.61 -16.23
N GLU A 93 11.01 -8.34 -14.94
CA GLU A 93 11.71 -9.22 -14.00
C GLU A 93 10.95 -10.53 -13.74
N SER A 94 9.62 -10.47 -13.62
CA SER A 94 8.80 -11.67 -13.47
C SER A 94 8.85 -12.53 -14.74
N PHE A 95 8.86 -11.94 -15.95
CA PHE A 95 9.01 -12.70 -17.17
C PHE A 95 10.37 -13.38 -17.22
N ALA A 96 11.46 -12.67 -16.95
CA ALA A 96 12.80 -13.25 -16.95
C ALA A 96 12.93 -14.44 -15.98
N TRP A 97 12.29 -14.35 -14.80
CA TRP A 97 12.28 -15.44 -13.83
C TRP A 97 11.39 -16.61 -14.25
N HIS A 98 10.19 -16.34 -14.78
CA HIS A 98 9.18 -17.35 -15.06
C HIS A 98 9.27 -17.96 -16.47
N GLU A 99 10.08 -17.40 -17.39
CA GLU A 99 10.15 -17.87 -18.78
C GLU A 99 10.34 -19.39 -18.94
N PRO A 100 11.30 -20.06 -18.23
CA PRO A 100 11.46 -21.50 -18.33
C PRO A 100 10.25 -22.28 -17.78
N LEU A 101 9.63 -21.77 -16.70
CA LEU A 101 8.44 -22.39 -16.10
C LEU A 101 7.20 -22.22 -16.98
N LEU A 102 7.05 -21.06 -17.61
CA LEU A 102 5.95 -20.81 -18.55
C LEU A 102 6.05 -21.70 -19.78
N ALA A 103 7.26 -21.97 -20.28
CA ALA A 103 7.46 -22.85 -21.42
C ALA A 103 7.06 -24.29 -21.11
N GLN A 104 7.30 -24.78 -19.89
CA GLN A 104 7.03 -26.16 -19.49
C GLN A 104 5.64 -26.34 -18.84
N HIS A 105 5.20 -25.37 -18.05
CA HIS A 105 4.06 -25.48 -17.15
C HIS A 105 3.11 -24.28 -17.24
N GLY A 106 3.11 -23.54 -18.35
CA GLY A 106 2.28 -22.34 -18.52
C GLY A 106 0.77 -22.57 -18.35
N HIS A 107 0.30 -23.81 -18.56
CA HIS A 107 -1.11 -24.17 -18.34
C HIS A 107 -1.52 -24.22 -16.85
N ASN A 108 -0.58 -24.28 -15.93
CA ASN A 108 -0.83 -24.30 -14.49
C ASN A 108 -0.98 -22.88 -13.91
N TYR A 109 -0.69 -21.84 -14.70
CA TYR A 109 -0.84 -20.46 -14.24
C TYR A 109 -2.29 -19.99 -14.42
N ASP A 110 -2.79 -19.19 -13.47
CA ASP A 110 -4.00 -18.39 -13.72
C ASP A 110 -3.79 -17.56 -14.99
N PRO A 111 -4.69 -17.63 -15.99
CA PRO A 111 -4.52 -16.94 -17.27
C PRO A 111 -4.26 -15.43 -17.14
N ARG A 112 -4.89 -14.78 -16.16
CA ARG A 112 -4.74 -13.33 -15.90
C ARG A 112 -3.38 -12.98 -15.34
N VAL A 113 -2.83 -13.86 -14.46
CA VAL A 113 -1.46 -13.72 -13.93
C VAL A 113 -0.44 -14.00 -15.02
N ARG A 114 -0.65 -15.06 -15.79
CA ARG A 114 0.21 -15.42 -16.93
C ARG A 114 0.32 -14.27 -17.93
N GLN A 115 -0.79 -13.68 -18.34
CA GLN A 115 -0.82 -12.55 -19.26
C GLN A 115 0.03 -11.36 -18.76
N ARG A 116 -0.03 -11.07 -17.46
CA ARG A 116 0.75 -9.99 -16.84
C ARG A 116 2.25 -10.27 -16.84
N ILE A 117 2.64 -11.52 -16.60
CA ILE A 117 4.04 -11.96 -16.67
C ILE A 117 4.52 -11.90 -18.13
N GLU A 118 3.74 -12.44 -19.07
CA GLU A 118 4.09 -12.47 -20.50
C GLU A 118 4.19 -11.06 -21.12
N ALA A 119 3.56 -10.04 -20.54
CA ALA A 119 3.75 -8.65 -20.98
C ALA A 119 5.22 -8.20 -20.91
N GLY A 120 6.01 -8.77 -20.01
CA GLY A 120 7.46 -8.48 -19.91
C GLY A 120 8.27 -8.99 -21.10
N ARG A 121 7.77 -9.98 -21.85
CA ARG A 121 8.44 -10.57 -23.03
C ARG A 121 8.79 -9.53 -24.10
N HIS A 122 7.96 -8.52 -24.24
CA HIS A 122 8.08 -7.51 -25.31
C HIS A 122 8.93 -6.30 -24.91
N MET A 123 9.44 -6.28 -23.69
CA MET A 123 10.27 -5.18 -23.20
C MET A 123 11.70 -5.35 -23.67
N SER A 124 12.21 -4.38 -24.45
CA SER A 124 13.60 -4.40 -24.87
C SER A 124 14.54 -4.04 -23.71
N ALA A 125 15.82 -4.47 -23.79
CA ALA A 125 16.85 -4.05 -22.85
C ALA A 125 16.98 -2.51 -22.78
N ALA A 126 16.81 -1.82 -23.92
CA ALA A 126 16.85 -0.36 -23.95
C ALA A 126 15.66 0.27 -23.21
N ASP A 127 14.46 -0.32 -23.28
CA ASP A 127 13.29 0.15 -22.53
C ASP A 127 13.46 -0.11 -21.04
N TYR A 128 14.01 -1.24 -20.64
CA TYR A 128 14.32 -1.56 -19.24
C TYR A 128 15.32 -0.56 -18.64
N LEU A 129 16.41 -0.26 -19.35
CA LEU A 129 17.39 0.75 -18.90
C LEU A 129 16.79 2.17 -18.80
N ARG A 130 15.97 2.57 -19.77
CA ARG A 130 15.26 3.87 -19.70
C ARG A 130 14.27 3.93 -18.54
N LEU A 131 13.59 2.82 -18.26
CA LEU A 131 12.68 2.73 -17.11
C LEU A 131 13.44 2.91 -15.78
N HIS A 132 14.59 2.26 -15.62
CA HIS A 132 15.44 2.45 -14.45
C HIS A 132 15.90 3.90 -14.29
N GLN A 133 16.35 4.54 -15.39
CA GLN A 133 16.76 5.94 -15.35
C GLN A 133 15.59 6.85 -14.97
N ALA A 134 14.45 6.72 -15.64
CA ALA A 134 13.25 7.51 -15.34
C ALA A 134 12.76 7.31 -13.90
N ARG A 135 12.85 6.06 -13.38
CA ARG A 135 12.55 5.76 -11.99
C ARG A 135 13.49 6.48 -11.02
N ASN A 136 14.80 6.45 -11.26
CA ASN A 136 15.78 7.11 -10.40
C ASN A 136 15.58 8.61 -10.36
N ASP A 137 15.32 9.24 -11.51
CA ASP A 137 15.03 10.68 -11.61
C ASP A 137 13.74 11.01 -10.84
N TRP A 138 12.71 10.18 -10.97
CA TRP A 138 11.44 10.33 -10.25
C TRP A 138 11.63 10.16 -8.74
N ILE A 139 12.39 9.15 -8.28
CA ILE A 139 12.73 8.94 -6.86
C ILE A 139 13.40 10.18 -6.28
N ALA A 140 14.35 10.77 -7.00
CA ALA A 140 15.04 11.98 -6.56
C ALA A 140 14.08 13.17 -6.40
N GLN A 141 13.15 13.36 -7.35
CA GLN A 141 12.15 14.43 -7.31
C GLN A 141 11.17 14.24 -6.14
N VAL A 142 10.62 13.04 -5.96
CA VAL A 142 9.71 12.74 -4.85
C VAL A 142 10.42 12.93 -3.52
N ASN A 143 11.62 12.37 -3.34
CA ASN A 143 12.38 12.50 -2.10
C ASN A 143 12.70 13.97 -1.76
N ALA A 144 13.04 14.80 -2.74
CA ALA A 144 13.25 16.24 -2.53
C ALA A 144 11.97 16.93 -2.03
N ARG A 145 10.80 16.56 -2.59
CA ARG A 145 9.51 17.12 -2.20
C ARG A 145 9.10 16.77 -0.77
N ILE A 146 9.35 15.53 -0.36
CA ILE A 146 8.93 15.01 0.95
C ILE A 146 10.00 15.12 2.04
N ALA A 147 11.20 15.60 1.73
CA ALA A 147 12.36 15.61 2.63
C ALA A 147 12.12 16.27 4.01
N ARG A 148 11.19 17.22 4.09
CA ARG A 148 10.87 17.94 5.33
C ARG A 148 9.93 17.18 6.27
N PHE A 149 9.35 16.07 5.82
CA PHE A 149 8.41 15.25 6.59
C PHE A 149 9.11 14.01 7.14
N ASP A 150 8.59 13.49 8.23
CA ASP A 150 9.09 12.28 8.86
C ASP A 150 8.33 11.04 8.36
N ALA A 151 7.06 11.20 7.96
CA ALA A 151 6.27 10.20 7.27
C ALA A 151 5.12 10.85 6.47
N LEU A 152 4.66 10.11 5.44
CA LEU A 152 3.42 10.40 4.74
C LEU A 152 2.35 9.40 5.17
N LEU A 153 1.09 9.86 5.12
CA LEU A 153 -0.09 9.08 5.50
C LEU A 153 -1.01 8.91 4.30
N SER A 154 -1.48 7.70 4.08
CA SER A 154 -2.50 7.40 3.08
C SER A 154 -3.30 6.16 3.48
N PRO A 155 -4.47 5.90 2.88
CA PRO A 155 -5.04 4.56 2.94
C PRO A 155 -4.06 3.56 2.33
N THR A 156 -3.96 2.35 2.90
CA THR A 156 -3.14 1.29 2.30
C THR A 156 -3.68 0.90 0.94
N THR A 157 -5.00 0.78 0.83
CA THR A 157 -5.71 0.50 -0.42
C THR A 157 -6.89 1.46 -0.56
N PRO A 158 -7.25 1.89 -1.78
CA PRO A 158 -8.38 2.79 -2.01
C PRO A 158 -9.74 2.11 -1.90
N ILE A 159 -9.79 0.79 -1.95
CA ILE A 159 -11.02 -0.01 -1.85
C ILE A 159 -10.87 -1.10 -0.79
N THR A 160 -11.98 -1.58 -0.26
CA THR A 160 -12.05 -2.80 0.55
C THR A 160 -11.90 -4.03 -0.34
N ALA A 161 -11.68 -5.20 0.25
CA ALA A 161 -11.63 -6.46 -0.48
C ALA A 161 -12.94 -6.68 -1.27
N PRO A 162 -12.87 -6.98 -2.57
CA PRO A 162 -14.05 -7.31 -3.37
C PRO A 162 -14.62 -8.68 -2.97
N LEU A 163 -15.89 -8.92 -3.28
CA LEU A 163 -16.48 -10.24 -3.14
C LEU A 163 -15.77 -11.24 -4.06
N LEU A 164 -15.45 -12.42 -3.54
CA LEU A 164 -14.79 -13.47 -4.33
C LEU A 164 -15.57 -13.81 -5.60
N ALA A 165 -16.89 -13.92 -5.51
CA ALA A 165 -17.75 -14.22 -6.65
C ALA A 165 -17.67 -13.18 -7.77
N ALA A 166 -17.37 -11.92 -7.44
CA ALA A 166 -17.28 -10.83 -8.42
C ALA A 166 -15.94 -10.86 -9.20
N VAL A 167 -14.90 -11.47 -8.66
CA VAL A 167 -13.54 -11.51 -9.23
C VAL A 167 -13.02 -12.92 -9.44
N ALA A 168 -13.88 -13.94 -9.31
CA ALA A 168 -13.52 -15.34 -9.48
C ALA A 168 -12.97 -15.62 -10.90
N PRO A 169 -12.08 -16.60 -11.07
CA PRO A 169 -11.62 -17.05 -12.37
C PRO A 169 -12.80 -17.47 -13.27
N ALA A 170 -12.59 -17.41 -14.58
CA ALA A 170 -13.55 -17.89 -15.58
C ALA A 170 -13.98 -19.34 -15.30
N SER A 171 -15.26 -19.58 -15.45
CA SER A 171 -15.85 -20.92 -15.25
C SER A 171 -16.07 -21.68 -16.56
N ALA A 172 -15.95 -20.98 -17.70
CA ALA A 172 -16.28 -21.44 -19.05
C ALA A 172 -17.77 -21.83 -19.25
N LEU A 173 -18.64 -21.54 -18.27
CA LEU A 173 -20.07 -21.83 -18.33
C LEU A 173 -20.90 -20.67 -18.91
N ASP A 174 -20.44 -19.44 -18.68
CA ASP A 174 -21.06 -18.22 -19.17
C ASP A 174 -20.00 -17.22 -19.61
N PRO A 175 -19.67 -17.13 -20.90
CA PRO A 175 -18.63 -16.25 -21.43
C PRO A 175 -18.83 -14.77 -21.11
N ALA A 176 -20.10 -14.29 -21.07
CA ALA A 176 -20.36 -12.88 -20.75
C ALA A 176 -20.09 -12.57 -19.28
N GLN A 177 -20.49 -13.47 -18.39
CA GLN A 177 -20.22 -13.36 -16.96
C GLN A 177 -18.72 -13.49 -16.65
N ASP A 178 -18.02 -14.38 -17.36
CA ASP A 178 -16.58 -14.56 -17.21
C ASP A 178 -15.82 -13.30 -17.65
N ALA A 179 -16.19 -12.68 -18.77
CA ALA A 179 -15.61 -11.41 -19.22
C ALA A 179 -15.85 -10.27 -18.21
N ALA A 180 -17.06 -10.20 -17.61
CA ALA A 180 -17.36 -9.22 -16.58
C ALA A 180 -16.51 -9.42 -15.32
N ARG A 181 -16.31 -10.67 -14.88
CA ARG A 181 -15.46 -11.02 -13.74
C ARG A 181 -13.98 -10.67 -14.00
N ASP A 182 -13.48 -10.93 -15.19
CA ASP A 182 -12.10 -10.59 -15.56
C ASP A 182 -11.90 -9.07 -15.58
N ALA A 183 -12.84 -8.30 -16.12
CA ALA A 183 -12.79 -6.84 -16.06
C ALA A 183 -12.83 -6.31 -14.61
N ALA A 184 -13.70 -6.88 -13.76
CA ALA A 184 -13.78 -6.55 -12.35
C ALA A 184 -12.47 -6.90 -11.60
N PHE A 185 -11.89 -8.07 -11.90
CA PHE A 185 -10.59 -8.46 -11.35
C PHE A 185 -9.48 -7.48 -11.73
N VAL A 186 -9.37 -7.10 -13.01
CA VAL A 186 -8.35 -6.17 -13.49
C VAL A 186 -8.49 -4.82 -12.77
N THR A 187 -9.71 -4.29 -12.68
CA THR A 187 -10.00 -3.03 -12.01
C THR A 187 -9.68 -3.08 -10.52
N ALA A 188 -10.17 -4.11 -9.81
CA ALA A 188 -9.92 -4.27 -8.39
C ALA A 188 -8.42 -4.45 -8.10
N ASN A 189 -7.72 -5.26 -8.89
CA ASN A 189 -6.30 -5.48 -8.74
C ASN A 189 -5.48 -4.20 -8.97
N ALA A 190 -5.82 -3.38 -9.97
CA ALA A 190 -5.17 -2.10 -10.20
C ALA A 190 -5.34 -1.15 -9.01
N LEU A 191 -6.54 -1.05 -8.46
CA LEU A 191 -6.83 -0.22 -7.29
C LEU A 191 -6.13 -0.76 -6.03
N LEU A 192 -6.20 -2.05 -5.74
CA LEU A 192 -5.57 -2.65 -4.56
C LEU A 192 -4.04 -2.51 -4.53
N LEU A 193 -3.40 -2.45 -5.69
CA LEU A 193 -1.95 -2.28 -5.82
C LEU A 193 -1.51 -0.81 -5.96
N ARG A 194 -2.42 0.13 -6.21
CA ARG A 194 -2.08 1.51 -6.57
C ARG A 194 -1.21 2.20 -5.52
N ASN A 195 -1.69 2.29 -4.29
CA ASN A 195 -1.02 3.04 -3.24
C ASN A 195 0.30 2.38 -2.80
N THR A 196 0.29 1.07 -2.59
CA THR A 196 1.49 0.31 -2.26
C THR A 196 2.50 0.28 -3.41
N GLY A 197 2.01 0.31 -4.66
CA GLY A 197 2.83 0.41 -5.87
C GLY A 197 3.64 1.70 -5.95
N VAL A 198 3.10 2.83 -5.47
CA VAL A 198 3.84 4.10 -5.35
C VAL A 198 5.06 3.92 -4.46
N VAL A 199 4.89 3.30 -3.30
CA VAL A 199 6.00 3.10 -2.35
C VAL A 199 7.05 2.14 -2.92
N ASN A 200 6.63 1.07 -3.62
CA ASN A 200 7.55 0.18 -4.33
C ASN A 200 8.35 0.92 -5.42
N MET A 201 7.70 1.80 -6.18
CA MET A 201 8.38 2.61 -7.19
C MET A 201 9.37 3.59 -6.58
N LEU A 202 9.06 4.10 -5.38
CA LEU A 202 9.92 5.03 -4.63
C LEU A 202 11.15 4.35 -4.01
N ASP A 203 11.24 3.03 -4.07
CA ASP A 203 12.21 2.24 -3.29
C ASP A 203 12.06 2.50 -1.78
N GLY A 204 10.85 2.83 -1.38
CA GLY A 204 10.51 3.33 -0.07
C GLY A 204 10.22 2.24 0.95
N CYS A 205 10.02 2.67 2.17
CA CYS A 205 9.54 1.85 3.28
C CYS A 205 8.11 2.23 3.65
N ALA A 206 7.33 1.26 4.12
CA ALA A 206 5.97 1.49 4.58
C ALA A 206 5.57 0.56 5.71
N LEU A 207 4.64 1.04 6.55
CA LEU A 207 3.97 0.29 7.59
C LEU A 207 2.46 0.49 7.44
N SER A 208 1.69 -0.59 7.34
CA SER A 208 0.23 -0.56 7.32
C SER A 208 -0.33 -0.97 8.68
N ILE A 209 -1.14 -0.11 9.28
CA ILE A 209 -1.75 -0.32 10.59
C ILE A 209 -3.26 -0.46 10.41
N PRO A 210 -3.90 -1.50 10.98
CA PRO A 210 -5.36 -1.62 10.95
C PRO A 210 -6.05 -0.39 11.54
N CYS A 211 -7.03 0.16 10.82
CA CYS A 211 -7.79 1.34 11.27
C CYS A 211 -9.31 1.17 11.17
N HIS A 212 -9.78 -0.05 10.88
CA HIS A 212 -11.19 -0.40 10.92
C HIS A 212 -11.70 -0.59 12.34
N LEU A 213 -12.99 -0.36 12.53
CA LEU A 213 -13.70 -0.59 13.77
C LEU A 213 -14.35 -1.99 13.76
N PRO A 214 -14.75 -2.51 14.95
CA PRO A 214 -15.53 -3.75 15.02
C PRO A 214 -16.77 -3.71 14.12
N GLY A 215 -16.90 -4.68 13.22
CA GLY A 215 -18.01 -4.79 12.26
C GLY A 215 -17.77 -4.06 10.94
N GLU A 216 -16.67 -3.35 10.76
CA GLU A 216 -16.23 -2.84 9.47
C GLU A 216 -15.35 -3.88 8.74
N LEU A 217 -15.30 -3.79 7.40
CA LEU A 217 -14.33 -4.56 6.63
C LEU A 217 -12.90 -4.09 6.95
N PRO A 218 -11.90 -4.98 6.89
CA PRO A 218 -10.51 -4.62 7.14
C PRO A 218 -10.03 -3.49 6.24
N MET A 219 -9.42 -2.47 6.84
CA MET A 219 -8.76 -1.36 6.17
C MET A 219 -7.51 -0.94 6.94
N GLY A 220 -6.53 -0.38 6.24
CA GLY A 220 -5.25 0.02 6.81
C GLY A 220 -4.95 1.50 6.58
N LEU A 221 -4.38 2.13 7.61
CA LEU A 221 -3.64 3.39 7.51
C LEU A 221 -2.19 3.06 7.18
N MET A 222 -1.68 3.56 6.06
CA MET A 222 -0.30 3.38 5.65
C MET A 222 0.54 4.60 6.03
N LEU A 223 1.60 4.37 6.80
CA LEU A 223 2.69 5.30 7.02
C LEU A 223 3.79 4.93 6.03
N TRP A 224 4.34 5.89 5.29
CA TRP A 224 5.35 5.60 4.29
C TRP A 224 6.31 6.77 4.06
N HIS A 225 7.48 6.46 3.52
CA HIS A 225 8.50 7.44 3.12
C HIS A 225 9.41 6.84 2.03
N GLY A 226 10.39 7.60 1.55
CA GLY A 226 11.51 7.07 0.76
C GLY A 226 12.36 6.08 1.56
N ALA A 227 13.38 5.53 0.93
CA ALA A 227 14.28 4.55 1.51
C ALA A 227 14.93 5.01 2.83
N ASP A 228 15.35 4.04 3.65
CA ASP A 228 16.13 4.24 4.89
C ASP A 228 15.41 5.05 5.98
N ARG A 229 14.07 5.05 6.00
CA ARG A 229 13.25 5.69 7.02
C ARG A 229 12.51 4.69 7.93
N ASP A 230 12.90 3.43 7.90
CA ASP A 230 12.27 2.36 8.67
C ASP A 230 12.17 2.67 10.16
N ASP A 231 13.26 3.16 10.77
CA ASP A 231 13.29 3.49 12.19
C ASP A 231 12.24 4.56 12.55
N ALA A 232 12.11 5.59 11.72
CA ALA A 232 11.10 6.64 11.92
C ALA A 232 9.69 6.08 11.80
N LEU A 233 9.41 5.30 10.74
CA LEU A 233 8.09 4.72 10.50
C LEU A 233 7.68 3.73 11.59
N LEU A 234 8.61 2.91 12.08
CA LEU A 234 8.34 1.94 13.14
C LEU A 234 8.08 2.61 14.49
N ASN A 235 8.82 3.69 14.83
CA ASN A 235 8.54 4.47 16.04
C ASN A 235 7.21 5.22 15.94
N LEU A 236 6.92 5.87 14.82
CA LEU A 236 5.62 6.50 14.56
C LEU A 236 4.48 5.50 14.58
N GLY A 237 4.72 4.31 14.03
CA GLY A 237 3.77 3.21 14.01
C GLY A 237 3.30 2.80 15.40
N LEU A 238 4.19 2.72 16.39
CA LEU A 238 3.82 2.43 17.78
C LEU A 238 2.87 3.49 18.36
N LEU A 239 3.11 4.76 18.07
CA LEU A 239 2.27 5.86 18.54
C LEU A 239 0.89 5.85 17.84
N ALA A 240 0.89 5.63 16.52
CA ALA A 240 -0.32 5.56 15.72
C ALA A 240 -1.18 4.35 16.11
N GLU A 241 -0.58 3.16 16.26
CA GLU A 241 -1.27 1.95 16.70
C GLU A 241 -1.96 2.16 18.04
N SER A 242 -1.27 2.74 19.02
CA SER A 242 -1.84 3.04 20.35
C SER A 242 -3.05 3.97 20.25
N SER A 243 -2.98 5.01 19.41
CA SER A 243 -4.09 5.96 19.23
C SER A 243 -5.31 5.31 18.58
N LEU A 244 -5.10 4.48 17.55
CA LEU A 244 -6.17 3.79 16.82
C LEU A 244 -6.82 2.67 17.63
N LEU A 245 -6.02 1.87 18.36
CA LEU A 245 -6.53 0.78 19.22
C LEU A 245 -7.39 1.31 20.37
N THR A 246 -7.03 2.43 20.97
CA THR A 246 -7.81 3.03 22.06
C THR A 246 -9.24 3.32 21.62
N GLU A 247 -9.43 3.84 20.40
CA GLU A 247 -10.76 4.12 19.87
C GLU A 247 -11.53 2.85 19.51
N ALA A 248 -10.88 1.86 18.91
CA ALA A 248 -11.52 0.58 18.60
C ALA A 248 -12.02 -0.13 19.86
N LEU A 249 -11.25 -0.09 20.95
CA LEU A 249 -11.65 -0.64 22.26
C LEU A 249 -12.81 0.14 22.88
N ARG A 250 -12.82 1.47 22.81
CA ARG A 250 -13.93 2.31 23.30
C ARG A 250 -15.24 1.97 22.60
N GLN A 251 -15.22 1.86 21.28
CA GLN A 251 -16.42 1.54 20.51
C GLN A 251 -16.87 0.10 20.67
N GLY A 252 -15.93 -0.85 20.82
CA GLY A 252 -16.25 -2.23 21.16
C GLY A 252 -16.95 -2.35 22.50
N ALA A 253 -16.48 -1.64 23.51
CA ALA A 253 -17.10 -1.60 24.84
C ALA A 253 -18.51 -0.96 24.83
N GLN A 254 -18.72 0.10 24.04
CA GLN A 254 -20.04 0.73 23.91
C GLN A 254 -21.08 -0.18 23.25
N ARG A 255 -20.68 -1.00 22.27
CA ARG A 255 -21.58 -1.96 21.61
C ARG A 255 -21.89 -3.20 22.46
N ALA A 256 -21.03 -3.50 23.44
CA ALA A 256 -21.21 -4.62 24.36
C ALA A 256 -22.11 -4.27 25.58
N GLN A 257 -22.50 -3.02 25.76
CA GLN A 257 -23.46 -2.65 26.82
C GLN A 257 -24.85 -3.18 26.44
N PRO A 258 -25.51 -4.00 27.30
CA PRO A 258 -26.86 -4.43 27.03
C PRO A 258 -27.77 -3.21 26.95
N LEU A 259 -28.66 -3.23 25.95
CA LEU A 259 -29.80 -2.30 25.90
C LEU A 259 -30.57 -2.47 27.20
N HIS A 260 -30.43 -1.51 28.11
CA HIS A 260 -31.29 -1.46 29.27
C HIS A 260 -32.72 -1.22 28.77
N CYS A 261 -33.59 -2.24 28.92
CA CYS A 261 -35.02 -2.13 28.73
C CYS A 261 -35.62 -1.16 29.78
#